data_c6a597acca37dd249c4fd3c5762cad04
#
_entry.id   c6a597acca37dd249c4fd3c5762cad04
#
_cell.length_a   1.000
_cell.length_b   1.000
_cell.length_c   1.000
_cell.angle_alpha   90.00
_cell.angle_beta   90.00
_cell.angle_gamma   90.00
#
_symmetry.space_group_name_H-M   'P 1'
#
loop_
_entity.id
_entity.type
_entity.pdbx_description
1 polymer ?
#
loop_
_entity_poly.entity_id
_entity_poly.type
_entity_poly.pdbx_seq_one_letter_code
_entity_poly.pdbx_strand_id
1 'polypeptide(L)'
;AVVGMIGIRPTIEAIKAGKDIALANKETLVTAGHIIMPLAKKMGVSILPVDSEHSAIFQSLQGNDHGALHKILLTASGGPFRGKKSEELMEIKVEDALKHPNWSMGRKITIDSSTMVNKGLEVIEANWLFNVDVDQVQVVVQPQSVIHSMVQYVDGSIIAQLGCPDMRLPIQYALYYPERKPMDIARLDFAKLASITFEAPDMVNFKGLALAYKAGRRGGNLPTILNAANEFAVAQFLGRKCAFLDITDMIEKAIQELSEE
;
A
#
# COMPACT_ATOMS: atom_id res chain seq x y z
N ALA A 1 4.97 10.21 -12.72
CA ALA A 1 4.13 9.16 -12.11
C ALA A 1 2.68 9.37 -12.54
N VAL A 2 1.96 8.30 -12.74
CA VAL A 2 0.52 8.29 -13.04
C VAL A 2 -0.24 7.76 -11.83
N VAL A 3 -1.52 8.10 -11.70
CA VAL A 3 -2.39 7.71 -10.59
C VAL A 3 -3.57 6.90 -11.17
N GLY A 4 -4.01 5.88 -10.44
CA GLY A 4 -5.13 5.03 -10.84
C GLY A 4 -4.74 4.02 -11.93
N MET A 5 -5.74 3.30 -12.44
CA MET A 5 -5.53 2.19 -13.38
C MET A 5 -4.98 2.60 -14.76
N ILE A 6 -4.91 3.88 -15.08
CA ILE A 6 -4.36 4.39 -16.36
C ILE A 6 -2.88 4.00 -16.57
N GLY A 7 -2.16 3.69 -15.48
CA GLY A 7 -0.78 3.21 -15.50
C GLY A 7 -0.55 1.84 -16.13
N ILE A 8 -1.59 1.02 -16.31
CA ILE A 8 -1.48 -0.36 -16.80
C ILE A 8 -0.88 -0.41 -18.21
N ARG A 9 -1.44 0.34 -19.16
CA ARG A 9 -0.97 0.32 -20.57
C ARG A 9 0.47 0.79 -20.72
N PRO A 10 0.88 1.95 -20.17
CA PRO A 10 2.28 2.38 -20.20
C PRO A 10 3.25 1.35 -19.60
N THR A 11 2.86 0.69 -18.49
CA THR A 11 3.68 -0.34 -17.87
C THR A 11 3.84 -1.57 -18.78
N ILE A 12 2.76 -2.05 -19.40
CA ILE A 12 2.81 -3.15 -20.37
C ILE A 12 3.75 -2.82 -21.53
N GLU A 13 3.61 -1.63 -22.12
CA GLU A 13 4.45 -1.25 -23.28
C GLU A 13 5.92 -1.06 -22.89
N ALA A 14 6.21 -0.54 -21.69
CA ALA A 14 7.56 -0.45 -21.17
C ALA A 14 8.21 -1.82 -20.95
N ILE A 15 7.46 -2.78 -20.38
CA ILE A 15 7.90 -4.17 -20.21
C ILE A 15 8.19 -4.82 -21.57
N LYS A 16 7.30 -4.67 -22.56
CA LYS A 16 7.50 -5.18 -23.93
C LYS A 16 8.74 -4.57 -24.60
N ALA A 17 9.08 -3.32 -24.26
CA ALA A 17 10.28 -2.64 -24.72
C ALA A 17 11.55 -3.04 -23.95
N GLY A 18 11.49 -4.05 -23.06
CA GLY A 18 12.63 -4.55 -22.27
C GLY A 18 13.13 -3.56 -21.22
N LYS A 19 12.23 -2.73 -20.64
CA LYS A 19 12.60 -1.76 -19.61
C LYS A 19 12.24 -2.30 -18.23
N ASP A 20 13.19 -2.20 -17.30
CA ASP A 20 12.89 -2.36 -15.87
C ASP A 20 11.98 -1.22 -15.40
N ILE A 21 11.11 -1.53 -14.46
CA ILE A 21 10.08 -0.61 -13.98
C ILE A 21 10.32 -0.24 -12.52
N ALA A 22 10.60 1.01 -12.24
CA ALA A 22 10.45 1.57 -10.90
C ALA A 22 8.97 1.90 -10.68
N LEU A 23 8.23 0.97 -10.06
CA LEU A 23 6.76 1.03 -9.97
C LEU A 23 6.31 1.84 -8.77
N ALA A 24 5.72 3.01 -9.03
CA ALA A 24 5.10 3.88 -8.03
C ALA A 24 3.57 3.81 -8.03
N ASN A 25 2.97 3.25 -9.08
CA ASN A 25 1.52 3.17 -9.27
C ASN A 25 1.01 1.80 -8.82
N LYS A 26 0.62 1.71 -7.55
CA LYS A 26 0.14 0.46 -6.94
C LYS A 26 -1.10 -0.10 -7.61
N GLU A 27 -1.97 0.77 -8.12
CA GLU A 27 -3.21 0.36 -8.79
C GLU A 27 -2.94 -0.50 -10.03
N THR A 28 -1.79 -0.36 -10.67
CA THR A 28 -1.36 -1.22 -11.78
C THR A 28 -1.28 -2.70 -11.38
N LEU A 29 -0.72 -3.01 -10.20
CA LEU A 29 -0.66 -4.40 -9.71
C LEU A 29 -1.96 -4.84 -9.06
N VAL A 30 -2.65 -3.96 -8.35
CA VAL A 30 -3.95 -4.27 -7.75
C VAL A 30 -4.94 -4.76 -8.82
N THR A 31 -4.98 -4.08 -9.97
CA THR A 31 -5.96 -4.36 -11.03
C THR A 31 -5.47 -5.32 -12.11
N ALA A 32 -4.17 -5.35 -12.38
CA ALA A 32 -3.60 -6.10 -13.49
C ALA A 32 -2.33 -6.90 -13.10
N GLY A 33 -2.12 -7.19 -11.82
CA GLY A 33 -0.96 -7.96 -11.35
C GLY A 33 -0.82 -9.31 -12.04
N HIS A 34 -1.94 -10.00 -12.29
CA HIS A 34 -2.01 -11.27 -13.02
C HIS A 34 -1.56 -11.17 -14.50
N ILE A 35 -1.52 -9.98 -15.07
CA ILE A 35 -0.99 -9.71 -16.43
C ILE A 35 0.46 -9.22 -16.34
N ILE A 36 0.71 -8.24 -15.47
CA ILE A 36 1.98 -7.52 -15.36
C ILE A 36 3.12 -8.44 -14.90
N MET A 37 2.92 -9.18 -13.81
CA MET A 37 3.99 -10.01 -13.23
C MET A 37 4.42 -11.17 -14.14
N PRO A 38 3.50 -11.95 -14.76
CA PRO A 38 3.90 -12.96 -15.74
C PRO A 38 4.57 -12.38 -16.99
N LEU A 39 4.10 -11.20 -17.45
CA LEU A 39 4.70 -10.53 -18.60
C LEU A 39 6.12 -10.07 -18.29
N ALA A 40 6.36 -9.44 -17.14
CA ALA A 40 7.68 -9.02 -16.69
C ALA A 40 8.64 -10.23 -16.61
N LYS A 41 8.18 -11.32 -15.99
CA LYS A 41 8.97 -12.57 -15.92
C LYS A 41 9.30 -13.12 -17.30
N LYS A 42 8.34 -13.16 -18.23
CA LYS A 42 8.54 -13.61 -19.61
C LYS A 42 9.55 -12.77 -20.37
N MET A 43 9.55 -11.45 -20.14
CA MET A 43 10.44 -10.51 -20.81
C MET A 43 11.79 -10.35 -20.10
N GLY A 44 11.97 -10.97 -18.93
CA GLY A 44 13.20 -10.88 -18.13
C GLY A 44 13.46 -9.47 -17.57
N VAL A 45 12.39 -8.68 -17.33
CA VAL A 45 12.50 -7.32 -16.76
C VAL A 45 12.09 -7.32 -15.29
N SER A 46 12.70 -6.42 -14.52
CA SER A 46 12.45 -6.27 -13.09
C SER A 46 11.33 -5.26 -12.82
N ILE A 47 10.47 -5.58 -11.85
CA ILE A 47 9.55 -4.61 -11.24
C ILE A 47 10.09 -4.25 -9.86
N LEU A 48 10.60 -3.03 -9.73
CA LEU A 48 11.21 -2.52 -8.51
C LEU A 48 10.23 -1.60 -7.77
N PRO A 49 9.91 -1.88 -6.50
CA PRO A 49 8.92 -1.10 -5.77
C PRO A 49 9.43 0.29 -5.40
N VAL A 50 8.59 1.29 -5.61
CA VAL A 50 8.79 2.69 -5.18
C VAL A 50 7.90 3.04 -3.99
N ASP A 51 6.76 2.38 -3.81
CA ASP A 51 5.98 2.51 -2.59
C ASP A 51 6.87 2.22 -1.37
N SER A 52 6.81 3.09 -0.35
CA SER A 52 7.77 3.05 0.78
C SER A 52 7.73 1.73 1.53
N GLU A 53 6.56 1.19 1.76
CA GLU A 53 6.35 -0.07 2.44
C GLU A 53 6.88 -1.25 1.62
N HIS A 54 6.59 -1.29 0.33
CA HIS A 54 7.06 -2.35 -0.56
C HIS A 54 8.57 -2.27 -0.81
N SER A 55 9.12 -1.06 -0.91
CA SER A 55 10.57 -0.86 -0.94
C SER A 55 11.23 -1.40 0.34
N ALA A 56 10.62 -1.18 1.51
CA ALA A 56 11.11 -1.69 2.78
C ALA A 56 11.09 -3.22 2.84
N ILE A 57 10.01 -3.85 2.38
CA ILE A 57 9.89 -5.30 2.27
C ILE A 57 10.96 -5.83 1.31
N PHE A 58 11.08 -5.24 0.13
CA PHE A 58 12.08 -5.62 -0.86
C PHE A 58 13.51 -5.54 -0.31
N GLN A 59 13.84 -4.47 0.43
CA GLN A 59 15.13 -4.31 1.09
C GLN A 59 15.37 -5.35 2.19
N SER A 60 14.33 -5.71 2.93
CA SER A 60 14.40 -6.68 4.03
C SER A 60 14.51 -8.14 3.56
N LEU A 61 14.13 -8.40 2.30
CA LEU A 61 14.25 -9.72 1.65
C LEU A 61 15.64 -9.95 1.05
N GLN A 62 16.48 -8.91 0.88
CA GLN A 62 17.77 -9.05 0.21
C GLN A 62 18.70 -10.02 0.93
N GLY A 63 19.32 -10.93 0.16
CA GLY A 63 20.29 -11.89 0.67
C GLY A 63 19.71 -13.10 1.40
N ASN A 64 18.38 -13.22 1.48
CA ASN A 64 17.71 -14.37 2.09
C ASN A 64 16.95 -15.18 1.03
N ASP A 65 16.80 -16.49 1.30
CA ASP A 65 15.95 -17.33 0.48
C ASP A 65 14.48 -16.93 0.64
N HIS A 66 13.80 -16.73 -0.47
CA HIS A 66 12.37 -16.41 -0.47
C HIS A 66 11.51 -17.51 0.18
N GLY A 67 11.94 -18.78 0.08
CA GLY A 67 11.27 -19.90 0.74
C GLY A 67 11.32 -19.85 2.28
N ALA A 68 12.21 -19.05 2.84
CA ALA A 68 12.29 -18.83 4.28
C ALA A 68 11.34 -17.74 4.79
N LEU A 69 10.63 -17.03 3.90
CA LEU A 69 9.66 -16.02 4.29
C LEU A 69 8.43 -16.67 4.93
N HIS A 70 8.18 -16.35 6.21
CA HIS A 70 6.97 -16.78 6.92
C HIS A 70 5.81 -15.81 6.64
N LYS A 71 6.01 -14.51 6.87
CA LYS A 71 5.01 -13.48 6.58
C LYS A 71 5.62 -12.08 6.43
N ILE A 72 4.87 -11.21 5.77
CA ILE A 72 5.15 -9.79 5.68
C ILE A 72 4.40 -9.06 6.80
N LEU A 73 5.08 -8.15 7.49
CA LEU A 73 4.50 -7.24 8.47
C LEU A 73 4.44 -5.85 7.84
N LEU A 74 3.32 -5.57 7.19
CA LEU A 74 3.07 -4.34 6.46
C LEU A 74 2.66 -3.24 7.44
N THR A 75 3.48 -2.20 7.60
CA THR A 75 3.18 -1.14 8.55
C THR A 75 2.23 -0.09 8.00
N ALA A 76 1.46 0.53 8.87
CA ALA A 76 0.54 1.62 8.58
C ALA A 76 0.67 2.71 9.64
N SER A 77 0.49 3.98 9.27
CA SER A 77 0.37 5.07 10.26
C SER A 77 -0.92 5.00 11.08
N GLY A 78 -1.94 4.32 10.54
CA GLY A 78 -3.31 4.31 11.07
C GLY A 78 -4.17 5.45 10.56
N GLY A 79 -3.61 6.37 9.77
CA GLY A 79 -4.33 7.52 9.21
C GLY A 79 -4.66 8.62 10.24
N PRO A 80 -5.29 9.73 9.80
CA PRO A 80 -5.58 10.88 10.66
C PRO A 80 -6.68 10.62 11.70
N PHE A 81 -7.45 9.55 11.54
CA PHE A 81 -8.60 9.26 12.41
C PHE A 81 -8.38 8.04 13.31
N ARG A 82 -7.12 7.59 13.45
CA ARG A 82 -6.76 6.49 14.33
C ARG A 82 -7.36 6.67 15.74
N GLY A 83 -8.05 5.65 16.25
CA GLY A 83 -8.71 5.65 17.55
C GLY A 83 -10.13 6.23 17.57
N LYS A 84 -10.60 6.84 16.47
CA LYS A 84 -12.00 7.31 16.37
C LYS A 84 -12.96 6.16 16.11
N LYS A 85 -14.19 6.32 16.64
CA LYS A 85 -15.31 5.41 16.40
C LYS A 85 -16.17 5.88 15.22
N SER A 86 -16.99 4.98 14.69
CA SER A 86 -17.84 5.28 13.53
C SER A 86 -18.75 6.51 13.76
N GLU A 87 -19.25 6.70 14.97
CA GLU A 87 -20.10 7.85 15.33
C GLU A 87 -19.34 9.19 15.18
N GLU A 88 -18.03 9.19 15.49
CA GLU A 88 -17.18 10.39 15.35
C GLU A 88 -16.77 10.63 13.90
N LEU A 89 -16.88 9.61 13.05
CA LEU A 89 -16.52 9.69 11.63
C LEU A 89 -17.65 10.23 10.75
N MET A 90 -18.90 10.28 11.26
CA MET A 90 -20.06 10.75 10.48
C MET A 90 -19.96 12.22 10.05
N GLU A 91 -19.32 13.05 10.85
CA GLU A 91 -19.20 14.50 10.59
C GLU A 91 -17.87 14.92 9.95
N ILE A 92 -17.03 13.95 9.55
CA ILE A 92 -15.73 14.24 8.95
C ILE A 92 -15.89 14.97 7.63
N LYS A 93 -15.21 16.10 7.52
CA LYS A 93 -15.15 16.93 6.31
C LYS A 93 -13.91 16.60 5.48
N VAL A 94 -13.95 16.99 4.23
CA VAL A 94 -12.82 16.81 3.28
C VAL A 94 -11.53 17.38 3.85
N GLU A 95 -11.62 18.55 4.46
CA GLU A 95 -10.46 19.25 5.03
C GLU A 95 -9.80 18.50 6.20
N ASP A 96 -10.59 17.74 6.95
CA ASP A 96 -10.08 16.93 8.07
C ASP A 96 -9.40 15.67 7.54
N ALA A 97 -10.00 15.02 6.56
CA ALA A 97 -9.48 13.81 5.94
C ALA A 97 -8.19 14.05 5.12
N LEU A 98 -7.95 15.30 4.71
CA LEU A 98 -6.72 15.67 3.98
C LEU A 98 -5.52 16.00 4.90
N LYS A 99 -5.70 15.97 6.24
CA LYS A 99 -4.63 16.23 7.21
C LYS A 99 -3.93 14.93 7.62
N HIS A 100 -2.97 14.45 6.81
CA HIS A 100 -2.18 13.27 7.20
C HIS A 100 -1.13 13.64 8.27
N PRO A 101 -0.96 12.82 9.35
CA PRO A 101 -0.09 13.18 10.48
C PRO A 101 1.40 13.21 10.13
N ASN A 102 1.87 12.36 9.21
CA ASN A 102 3.30 12.12 8.98
C ASN A 102 3.77 12.43 7.55
N TRP A 103 2.87 12.39 6.57
CA TRP A 103 3.22 12.50 5.15
C TRP A 103 2.49 13.65 4.48
N SER A 104 3.19 14.35 3.58
CA SER A 104 2.56 15.26 2.61
C SER A 104 2.33 14.50 1.29
N MET A 105 1.09 14.20 0.99
CA MET A 105 0.72 13.33 -0.13
C MET A 105 -0.33 13.99 -1.04
N GLY A 106 -0.57 13.36 -2.21
CA GLY A 106 -1.67 13.73 -3.08
C GLY A 106 -3.05 13.53 -2.41
N ARG A 107 -4.06 14.27 -2.86
CA ARG A 107 -5.39 14.26 -2.24
C ARG A 107 -6.03 12.86 -2.20
N LYS A 108 -5.99 12.11 -3.31
CA LYS A 108 -6.59 10.77 -3.41
C LYS A 108 -5.98 9.81 -2.37
N ILE A 109 -4.65 9.66 -2.36
CA ILE A 109 -3.96 8.74 -1.45
C ILE A 109 -4.11 9.15 0.01
N THR A 110 -4.28 10.45 0.31
CA THR A 110 -4.55 10.91 1.69
C THR A 110 -5.92 10.44 2.17
N ILE A 111 -6.95 10.48 1.32
CA ILE A 111 -8.26 9.90 1.65
C ILE A 111 -8.17 8.38 1.76
N ASP A 112 -7.46 7.69 0.86
CA ASP A 112 -7.24 6.25 0.95
C ASP A 112 -6.56 5.84 2.26
N SER A 113 -5.60 6.66 2.75
CA SER A 113 -4.97 6.46 4.06
C SER A 113 -5.97 6.62 5.20
N SER A 114 -6.84 7.64 5.12
CA SER A 114 -7.82 7.93 6.17
C SER A 114 -8.90 6.85 6.32
N THR A 115 -9.20 6.12 5.25
CA THR A 115 -10.16 5.00 5.22
C THR A 115 -9.52 3.63 5.40
N MET A 116 -8.18 3.55 5.51
CA MET A 116 -7.39 2.32 5.47
C MET A 116 -7.46 1.55 4.14
N VAL A 117 -8.10 2.10 3.10
CA VAL A 117 -8.11 1.51 1.76
C VAL A 117 -6.71 1.48 1.16
N ASN A 118 -5.90 2.55 1.36
CA ASN A 118 -4.51 2.56 0.88
C ASN A 118 -3.76 1.31 1.36
N LYS A 119 -3.86 0.99 2.64
CA LYS A 119 -3.20 -0.19 3.20
C LYS A 119 -3.76 -1.49 2.64
N GLY A 120 -5.05 -1.52 2.35
CA GLY A 120 -5.69 -2.63 1.65
C GLY A 120 -5.17 -2.84 0.21
N LEU A 121 -5.01 -1.77 -0.55
CA LEU A 121 -4.40 -1.83 -1.90
C LEU A 121 -2.95 -2.34 -1.81
N GLU A 122 -2.22 -1.92 -0.80
CA GLU A 122 -0.84 -2.35 -0.55
C GLU A 122 -0.73 -3.83 -0.18
N VAL A 123 -1.71 -4.40 0.54
CA VAL A 123 -1.79 -5.85 0.79
C VAL A 123 -1.87 -6.62 -0.54
N ILE A 124 -2.72 -6.17 -1.45
CA ILE A 124 -2.88 -6.82 -2.77
C ILE A 124 -1.63 -6.61 -3.64
N GLU A 125 -1.01 -5.43 -3.59
CA GLU A 125 0.25 -5.16 -4.28
C GLU A 125 1.37 -6.07 -3.78
N ALA A 126 1.50 -6.26 -2.45
CA ALA A 126 2.49 -7.15 -1.85
C ALA A 126 2.30 -8.62 -2.29
N ASN A 127 1.06 -9.10 -2.39
CA ASN A 127 0.76 -10.42 -2.92
C ASN A 127 1.38 -10.64 -4.31
N TRP A 128 1.24 -9.66 -5.22
CA TRP A 128 1.80 -9.73 -6.56
C TRP A 128 3.32 -9.55 -6.60
N LEU A 129 3.85 -8.52 -5.93
CA LEU A 129 5.28 -8.20 -5.98
C LEU A 129 6.16 -9.29 -5.38
N PHE A 130 5.72 -9.86 -4.26
CA PHE A 130 6.51 -10.81 -3.49
C PHE A 130 6.02 -12.24 -3.64
N ASN A 131 5.00 -12.49 -4.49
CA ASN A 131 4.44 -13.83 -4.73
C ASN A 131 4.13 -14.57 -3.42
N VAL A 132 3.41 -13.92 -2.52
CA VAL A 132 2.95 -14.42 -1.23
C VAL A 132 1.43 -14.50 -1.21
N ASP A 133 0.85 -15.36 -0.36
CA ASP A 133 -0.58 -15.35 -0.13
C ASP A 133 -1.00 -14.05 0.58
N VAL A 134 -2.21 -13.58 0.30
CA VAL A 134 -2.80 -12.40 0.95
C VAL A 134 -2.81 -12.55 2.48
N ASP A 135 -3.02 -13.76 2.98
CA ASP A 135 -3.02 -14.06 4.41
C ASP A 135 -1.61 -14.09 5.03
N GLN A 136 -0.56 -14.14 4.21
CA GLN A 136 0.82 -13.95 4.67
C GLN A 136 1.18 -12.46 4.85
N VAL A 137 0.31 -11.53 4.45
CA VAL A 137 0.52 -10.07 4.63
C VAL A 137 -0.29 -9.59 5.83
N GLN A 138 0.36 -9.42 6.97
CA GLN A 138 -0.25 -8.92 8.20
C GLN A 138 -0.04 -7.41 8.31
N VAL A 139 -1.12 -6.63 8.43
CA VAL A 139 -1.03 -5.19 8.70
C VAL A 139 -0.81 -4.93 10.18
N VAL A 140 0.14 -4.03 10.47
CA VAL A 140 0.47 -3.56 11.82
C VAL A 140 0.50 -2.05 11.84
N VAL A 141 -0.23 -1.42 12.76
CA VAL A 141 -0.20 0.05 12.89
C VAL A 141 1.02 0.47 13.70
N GLN A 142 1.83 1.37 13.12
CA GLN A 142 3.02 1.96 13.72
C GLN A 142 2.93 3.47 13.56
N PRO A 143 2.38 4.18 14.56
CA PRO A 143 1.97 5.60 14.41
C PRO A 143 3.11 6.57 14.11
N GLN A 144 4.33 6.27 14.57
CA GLN A 144 5.49 7.11 14.33
C GLN A 144 5.97 7.07 12.88
N SER A 145 5.54 6.06 12.09
CA SER A 145 5.88 5.87 10.67
C SER A 145 7.39 5.89 10.37
N VAL A 146 8.20 5.36 11.28
CA VAL A 146 9.65 5.24 11.11
C VAL A 146 10.08 3.84 10.70
N ILE A 147 9.26 2.81 10.97
CA ILE A 147 9.40 1.48 10.39
C ILE A 147 8.51 1.44 9.16
N HIS A 148 9.13 1.32 7.98
CA HIS A 148 8.39 1.37 6.73
C HIS A 148 7.80 0.02 6.31
N SER A 149 8.27 -1.08 6.82
CA SER A 149 7.70 -2.45 6.89
C SER A 149 8.76 -3.45 7.32
N MET A 150 8.33 -4.68 7.57
CA MET A 150 9.17 -5.75 8.09
C MET A 150 8.83 -7.07 7.40
N VAL A 151 9.76 -8.01 7.44
CA VAL A 151 9.52 -9.41 7.08
C VAL A 151 9.85 -10.31 8.26
N GLN A 152 9.04 -11.33 8.47
CA GLN A 152 9.29 -12.38 9.46
C GLN A 152 9.64 -13.67 8.75
N TYR A 153 10.73 -14.31 9.16
CA TYR A 153 11.21 -15.57 8.61
C TYR A 153 10.72 -16.77 9.44
N VAL A 154 10.87 -17.97 8.88
CA VAL A 154 10.42 -19.22 9.51
C VAL A 154 11.15 -19.56 10.81
N ASP A 155 12.34 -19.02 11.04
CA ASP A 155 13.10 -19.14 12.29
C ASP A 155 12.63 -18.16 13.39
N GLY A 156 11.63 -17.30 13.08
CA GLY A 156 11.11 -16.27 13.96
C GLY A 156 11.83 -14.93 13.89
N SER A 157 12.94 -14.83 13.14
CA SER A 157 13.66 -13.56 12.95
C SER A 157 12.79 -12.54 12.21
N ILE A 158 12.92 -11.26 12.58
CA ILE A 158 12.25 -10.14 11.90
C ILE A 158 13.32 -9.17 11.39
N ILE A 159 13.28 -8.86 10.10
CA ILE A 159 14.11 -7.83 9.48
C ILE A 159 13.22 -6.67 9.08
N ALA A 160 13.64 -5.45 9.40
CA ALA A 160 12.88 -4.22 9.19
C ALA A 160 13.74 -3.16 8.50
N GLN A 161 13.14 -2.36 7.62
CA GLN A 161 13.77 -1.15 7.11
C GLN A 161 13.18 0.05 7.85
N LEU A 162 14.06 0.87 8.42
CA LEU A 162 13.72 2.09 9.15
C LEU A 162 14.30 3.32 8.44
N GLY A 163 13.61 4.45 8.57
CA GLY A 163 14.05 5.74 8.03
C GLY A 163 13.10 6.87 8.41
N CYS A 164 13.54 8.11 8.20
CA CYS A 164 12.61 9.23 8.21
C CYS A 164 11.66 9.14 7.01
N PRO A 165 10.39 9.61 7.15
CA PRO A 165 9.43 9.62 6.05
C PRO A 165 9.90 10.52 4.90
N ASP A 166 10.51 9.93 3.87
CA ASP A 166 11.02 10.64 2.70
C ASP A 166 10.99 9.73 1.46
N MET A 167 10.12 10.06 0.49
CA MET A 167 9.98 9.28 -0.73
C MET A 167 11.22 9.28 -1.63
N ARG A 168 12.15 10.21 -1.45
CA ARG A 168 13.42 10.20 -2.20
C ARG A 168 14.22 8.93 -1.96
N LEU A 169 14.12 8.35 -0.76
CA LEU A 169 14.83 7.13 -0.39
C LEU A 169 14.38 5.91 -1.22
N PRO A 170 13.11 5.51 -1.23
CA PRO A 170 12.66 4.37 -2.05
C PRO A 170 12.77 4.65 -3.56
N ILE A 171 12.56 5.89 -4.01
CA ILE A 171 12.76 6.26 -5.42
C ILE A 171 14.21 6.06 -5.82
N GLN A 172 15.17 6.60 -5.04
CA GLN A 172 16.61 6.45 -5.35
C GLN A 172 17.00 4.97 -5.33
N TYR A 173 16.54 4.21 -4.33
CA TYR A 173 16.90 2.80 -4.23
C TYR A 173 16.39 1.98 -5.44
N ALA A 174 15.15 2.24 -5.89
CA ALA A 174 14.63 1.59 -7.10
C ALA A 174 15.43 1.95 -8.37
N LEU A 175 15.91 3.20 -8.49
CA LEU A 175 16.67 3.65 -9.67
C LEU A 175 18.12 3.20 -9.70
N TYR A 176 18.74 2.97 -8.55
CA TYR A 176 20.16 2.60 -8.45
C TYR A 176 20.37 1.15 -7.99
N TYR A 177 19.30 0.40 -7.71
CA TYR A 177 19.41 -0.98 -7.26
C TYR A 177 20.40 -1.79 -8.11
N PRO A 178 21.30 -2.59 -7.50
CA PRO A 178 21.44 -2.88 -6.06
C PRO A 178 22.30 -1.88 -5.26
N GLU A 179 22.77 -0.82 -5.87
CA GLU A 179 23.68 0.13 -5.23
C GLU A 179 22.94 1.10 -4.28
N ARG A 180 23.65 1.50 -3.21
CA ARG A 180 23.19 2.57 -2.32
C ARG A 180 24.04 3.82 -2.57
N LYS A 181 23.39 4.91 -3.00
CA LYS A 181 24.07 6.18 -3.25
C LYS A 181 23.89 7.14 -2.06
N PRO A 182 24.87 8.01 -1.79
CA PRO A 182 24.73 9.06 -0.79
C PRO A 182 23.50 9.94 -1.09
N MET A 183 22.82 10.35 -0.02
CA MET A 183 21.67 11.25 -0.12
C MET A 183 21.66 12.22 1.07
N ASP A 184 21.41 13.49 0.77
CA ASP A 184 21.21 14.52 1.78
C ASP A 184 19.75 14.53 2.26
N ILE A 185 19.48 13.64 3.22
CA ILE A 185 18.18 13.50 3.88
C ILE A 185 18.37 13.40 5.40
N ALA A 186 17.32 13.71 6.13
CA ALA A 186 17.28 13.53 7.58
C ALA A 186 17.57 12.06 7.94
N ARG A 187 18.36 11.85 8.98
CA ARG A 187 18.65 10.53 9.54
C ARG A 187 17.91 10.32 10.83
N LEU A 188 17.52 9.07 11.10
CA LEU A 188 16.90 8.74 12.38
C LEU A 188 17.89 8.95 13.53
N ASP A 189 17.43 9.68 14.54
CA ASP A 189 18.10 9.85 15.82
C ASP A 189 17.33 9.03 16.86
N PHE A 190 17.84 7.86 17.22
CA PHE A 190 17.18 6.95 18.15
C PHE A 190 17.03 7.50 19.55
N ALA A 191 17.91 8.41 19.98
CA ALA A 191 17.79 9.06 21.27
C ALA A 191 16.58 10.03 21.31
N LYS A 192 16.31 10.72 20.19
CA LYS A 192 15.13 11.59 20.07
C LYS A 192 13.85 10.79 19.82
N LEU A 193 13.94 9.70 19.08
CA LEU A 193 12.80 8.81 18.81
C LEU A 193 12.28 8.16 20.09
N ALA A 194 13.15 7.80 20.99
CA ALA A 194 12.93 7.21 22.32
C ALA A 194 12.11 5.91 22.33
N SER A 195 10.90 5.89 21.74
CA SER A 195 10.03 4.71 21.73
C SER A 195 9.32 4.52 20.39
N ILE A 196 9.01 3.28 20.09
CA ILE A 196 8.18 2.86 18.95
C ILE A 196 7.03 2.03 19.51
N THR A 197 5.82 2.26 19.01
CA THR A 197 4.62 1.57 19.47
C THR A 197 3.93 0.85 18.31
N PHE A 198 3.24 -0.23 18.63
CA PHE A 198 2.49 -1.04 17.66
C PHE A 198 1.07 -1.25 18.14
N GLU A 199 0.12 -1.24 17.19
CA GLU A 199 -1.29 -1.49 17.44
C GLU A 199 -1.84 -2.42 16.35
N ALA A 200 -2.91 -3.14 16.68
CA ALA A 200 -3.69 -3.84 15.67
C ALA A 200 -4.52 -2.83 14.84
N PRO A 201 -4.71 -3.05 13.52
CA PRO A 201 -5.59 -2.21 12.73
C PRO A 201 -7.05 -2.37 13.16
N ASP A 202 -7.77 -1.27 13.27
CA ASP A 202 -9.22 -1.28 13.54
C ASP A 202 -10.00 -1.50 12.24
N MET A 203 -10.28 -2.76 11.93
CA MET A 203 -11.03 -3.14 10.72
C MET A 203 -12.55 -3.03 10.88
N VAL A 204 -13.04 -2.69 12.06
CA VAL A 204 -14.47 -2.50 12.34
C VAL A 204 -14.89 -1.07 11.98
N ASN A 205 -14.18 -0.09 12.52
CA ASN A 205 -14.47 1.32 12.24
C ASN A 205 -13.90 1.78 10.89
N PHE A 206 -12.85 1.10 10.37
CA PHE A 206 -12.21 1.38 9.07
C PHE A 206 -12.30 0.16 8.16
N LYS A 207 -13.47 -0.05 7.56
CA LYS A 207 -13.80 -1.25 6.76
C LYS A 207 -12.91 -1.42 5.51
N GLY A 208 -12.25 -0.36 5.04
CA GLY A 208 -11.48 -0.38 3.79
C GLY A 208 -10.44 -1.49 3.72
N LEU A 209 -9.72 -1.73 4.83
CA LEU A 209 -8.75 -2.82 4.92
C LEU A 209 -9.41 -4.21 4.87
N ALA A 210 -10.52 -4.40 5.59
CA ALA A 210 -11.24 -5.67 5.59
C ALA A 210 -11.81 -6.01 4.20
N LEU A 211 -12.35 -5.01 3.49
CA LEU A 211 -12.85 -5.15 2.12
C LEU A 211 -11.73 -5.54 1.15
N ALA A 212 -10.53 -4.97 1.31
CA ALA A 212 -9.38 -5.31 0.49
C ALA A 212 -8.87 -6.74 0.75
N TYR A 213 -8.81 -7.19 2.00
CA TYR A 213 -8.51 -8.59 2.31
C TYR A 213 -9.53 -9.54 1.67
N LYS A 214 -10.85 -9.21 1.76
CA LYS A 214 -11.90 -9.99 1.11
C LYS A 214 -11.68 -10.07 -0.42
N ALA A 215 -11.40 -8.93 -1.06
CA ALA A 215 -11.18 -8.86 -2.49
C ALA A 215 -9.90 -9.62 -2.92
N GLY A 216 -8.81 -9.46 -2.17
CA GLY A 216 -7.54 -10.11 -2.45
C GLY A 216 -7.60 -11.63 -2.31
N ARG A 217 -8.24 -12.15 -1.25
CA ARG A 217 -8.46 -13.60 -1.05
C ARG A 217 -9.29 -14.24 -2.16
N ARG A 218 -10.36 -13.58 -2.58
CA ARG A 218 -11.19 -14.10 -3.66
C ARG A 218 -10.51 -13.98 -5.02
N GLY A 219 -9.73 -12.92 -5.24
CA GLY A 219 -9.06 -12.68 -6.52
C GLY A 219 -10.03 -12.36 -7.67
N GLY A 220 -9.69 -12.83 -8.88
CA GLY A 220 -10.50 -12.57 -10.08
C GLY A 220 -10.65 -11.08 -10.36
N ASN A 221 -11.88 -10.63 -10.57
CA ASN A 221 -12.21 -9.22 -10.84
C ASN A 221 -12.36 -8.35 -9.58
N LEU A 222 -12.44 -8.94 -8.37
CA LEU A 222 -12.73 -8.19 -7.16
C LEU A 222 -11.69 -7.11 -6.79
N PRO A 223 -10.37 -7.33 -6.93
CA PRO A 223 -9.40 -6.24 -6.72
C PRO A 223 -9.62 -5.05 -7.64
N THR A 224 -10.02 -5.31 -8.89
CA THR A 224 -10.34 -4.26 -9.88
C THR A 224 -11.62 -3.50 -9.49
N ILE A 225 -12.65 -4.23 -9.06
CA ILE A 225 -13.92 -3.65 -8.58
C ILE A 225 -13.66 -2.76 -7.35
N LEU A 226 -12.92 -3.27 -6.36
CA LEU A 226 -12.52 -2.51 -5.17
C LEU A 226 -11.81 -1.22 -5.55
N ASN A 227 -10.81 -1.28 -6.45
CA ASN A 227 -10.07 -0.10 -6.87
C ASN A 227 -10.96 0.90 -7.61
N ALA A 228 -11.77 0.45 -8.57
CA ALA A 228 -12.65 1.31 -9.36
C ALA A 228 -13.71 1.99 -8.49
N ALA A 229 -14.34 1.25 -7.58
CA ALA A 229 -15.31 1.78 -6.63
C ALA A 229 -14.67 2.80 -5.68
N ASN A 230 -13.45 2.53 -5.21
CA ASN A 230 -12.70 3.46 -4.38
C ASN A 230 -12.36 4.76 -5.13
N GLU A 231 -11.85 4.68 -6.37
CA GLU A 231 -11.55 5.87 -7.18
C GLU A 231 -12.79 6.73 -7.37
N PHE A 232 -13.94 6.12 -7.66
CA PHE A 232 -15.22 6.82 -7.80
C PHE A 232 -15.66 7.44 -6.46
N ALA A 233 -15.71 6.67 -5.38
CA ALA A 233 -16.19 7.12 -4.08
C ALA A 233 -15.33 8.26 -3.51
N VAL A 234 -14.01 8.15 -3.63
CA VAL A 234 -13.08 9.23 -3.22
C VAL A 234 -13.31 10.50 -4.03
N ALA A 235 -13.56 10.40 -5.36
CA ALA A 235 -13.89 11.55 -6.17
C ALA A 235 -15.22 12.21 -5.74
N GLN A 236 -16.26 11.43 -5.38
CA GLN A 236 -17.51 11.96 -4.84
C GLN A 236 -17.28 12.68 -3.51
N PHE A 237 -16.53 12.08 -2.58
CA PHE A 237 -16.22 12.70 -1.29
C PHE A 237 -15.42 14.00 -1.46
N LEU A 238 -14.36 14.00 -2.26
CA LEU A 238 -13.58 15.20 -2.56
C LEU A 238 -14.42 16.30 -3.24
N GLY A 239 -15.44 15.91 -4.00
CA GLY A 239 -16.46 16.80 -4.60
C GLY A 239 -17.58 17.18 -3.64
N ARG A 240 -17.54 16.77 -2.36
CA ARG A 240 -18.56 17.02 -1.32
C ARG A 240 -19.96 16.50 -1.68
N LYS A 241 -20.02 15.39 -2.43
CA LYS A 241 -21.27 14.76 -2.88
C LYS A 241 -21.70 13.56 -2.01
N CYS A 242 -20.88 13.14 -1.10
CA CYS A 242 -21.16 12.08 -0.13
C CYS A 242 -20.39 12.32 1.17
N ALA A 243 -20.78 11.61 2.25
CA ALA A 243 -20.12 11.62 3.54
C ALA A 243 -18.85 10.73 3.54
N PHE A 244 -18.02 10.85 4.58
CA PHE A 244 -16.77 10.09 4.71
C PHE A 244 -17.01 8.57 4.76
N LEU A 245 -18.00 8.12 5.53
CA LEU A 245 -18.33 6.70 5.67
C LEU A 245 -18.90 6.10 4.38
N ASP A 246 -19.59 6.91 3.56
CA ASP A 246 -20.16 6.46 2.28
C ASP A 246 -19.08 5.92 1.34
N ILE A 247 -17.81 6.34 1.51
CA ILE A 247 -16.70 5.84 0.68
C ILE A 247 -16.61 4.32 0.78
N THR A 248 -16.51 3.79 1.99
CA THR A 248 -16.38 2.35 2.21
C THR A 248 -17.69 1.59 1.97
N ASP A 249 -18.82 2.22 2.20
CA ASP A 249 -20.13 1.62 1.92
C ASP A 249 -20.37 1.46 0.41
N MET A 250 -19.98 2.44 -0.42
CA MET A 250 -20.01 2.30 -1.88
C MET A 250 -19.10 1.18 -2.38
N ILE A 251 -17.88 1.03 -1.80
CA ILE A 251 -16.97 -0.06 -2.15
C ILE A 251 -17.60 -1.40 -1.78
N GLU A 252 -18.15 -1.53 -0.57
CA GLU A 252 -18.78 -2.75 -0.09
C GLU A 252 -19.95 -3.16 -0.99
N LYS A 253 -20.80 -2.20 -1.35
CA LYS A 253 -21.93 -2.42 -2.26
C LYS A 253 -21.48 -2.88 -3.64
N ALA A 254 -20.48 -2.22 -4.23
CA ALA A 254 -19.93 -2.61 -5.52
C ALA A 254 -19.37 -4.04 -5.51
N ILE A 255 -18.65 -4.43 -4.43
CA ILE A 255 -18.14 -5.78 -4.25
C ILE A 255 -19.29 -6.79 -4.15
N GLN A 256 -20.40 -6.46 -3.46
CA GLN A 256 -21.55 -7.34 -3.31
C GLN A 256 -22.32 -7.54 -4.63
N GLU A 257 -22.57 -6.45 -5.35
CA GLU A 257 -23.38 -6.48 -6.58
C GLU A 257 -22.64 -7.06 -7.80
N LEU A 258 -21.33 -6.83 -7.91
CA LEU A 258 -20.54 -7.21 -9.09
C LEU A 258 -19.69 -8.46 -8.88
N SER A 259 -19.75 -9.08 -7.70
CA SER A 259 -18.96 -10.27 -7.38
C SER A 259 -19.55 -11.59 -7.89
N GLU A 260 -20.70 -11.58 -8.52
CA GLU A 260 -21.42 -12.78 -8.97
C GLU A 260 -21.15 -13.12 -10.45
N GLU A 261 -20.40 -12.29 -11.15
CA GLU A 261 -19.92 -12.55 -12.50
C GLU A 261 -18.44 -13.03 -12.49
#